data_9f584e37d29510c3f4e4142f16567021
#
_entry.id   9f584e37d29510c3f4e4142f16567021
#
_cell.length_a   1.000
_cell.length_b   1.000
_cell.length_c   1.000
_cell.angle_alpha   90.00
_cell.angle_beta   90.00
_cell.angle_gamma   90.00
#
_symmetry.space_group_name_H-M   'P 1'
#
loop_
_entity.id
_entity.type
_entity.pdbx_description
1 polymer ?
#
loop_
_entity_poly.entity_id
_entity_poly.type
_entity_poly.pdbx_seq_one_letter_code
_entity_poly.pdbx_strand_id
1 'polypeptide(L)'
;DGTPLSPDWLVLQVPARALLEGDTVKLRCRGWQHTPVNGVRFYHDDKSLGGSPKGTELSLPPLQLNHSGRYGCDGWVSSEWEESALVTVTVH
;
A
#
# COMPACT_ATOMS: atom_id res chain seq x y z
N ASP A 1 -22.84 15.26 5.14
CA ASP A 1 -23.24 13.86 5.22
C ASP A 1 -22.07 12.88 5.31
N GLY A 2 -20.90 13.29 5.14
CA GLY A 2 -19.76 12.41 5.26
C GLY A 2 -19.49 11.52 4.06
N THR A 3 -20.26 11.66 3.00
CA THR A 3 -19.98 10.88 1.80
C THR A 3 -18.74 11.46 1.12
N PRO A 4 -17.72 10.63 0.86
CA PRO A 4 -16.55 11.15 0.19
C PRO A 4 -16.89 11.62 -1.21
N LEU A 5 -16.29 12.73 -1.60
CA LEU A 5 -16.53 13.31 -2.91
C LEU A 5 -15.96 12.44 -4.02
N SER A 6 -14.96 11.65 -3.71
CA SER A 6 -14.39 10.69 -4.66
C SER A 6 -14.06 9.41 -3.91
N PRO A 7 -14.31 8.25 -4.54
CA PRO A 7 -13.91 7.00 -3.92
C PRO A 7 -12.39 6.88 -3.90
N ASP A 8 -11.91 6.09 -2.96
CA ASP A 8 -10.50 5.72 -2.96
C ASP A 8 -10.29 4.68 -4.05
N TRP A 9 -9.78 5.12 -5.20
CA TRP A 9 -9.57 4.23 -6.33
C TRP A 9 -8.54 3.16 -6.05
N LEU A 10 -7.59 3.44 -5.13
CA LEU A 10 -6.64 2.47 -4.67
C LEU A 10 -6.69 2.37 -3.16
N VAL A 11 -6.57 1.15 -2.66
CA VAL A 11 -6.53 0.88 -1.23
C VAL A 11 -5.30 0.04 -0.95
N LEU A 12 -4.48 0.49 -0.01
CA LEU A 12 -3.36 -0.30 0.47
C LEU A 12 -3.85 -1.19 1.61
N GLN A 13 -3.70 -2.49 1.42
CA GLN A 13 -4.06 -3.46 2.45
C GLN A 13 -2.82 -3.94 3.17
N VAL A 14 -2.87 -3.89 4.49
CA VAL A 14 -1.83 -4.42 5.35
C VAL A 14 -2.45 -5.47 6.26
N PRO A 15 -1.68 -6.48 6.69
CA PRO A 15 -2.23 -7.55 7.53
C PRO A 15 -2.67 -7.04 8.90
N ALA A 16 -1.98 -6.04 9.42
CA ALA A 16 -2.33 -5.40 10.68
C ALA A 16 -1.60 -4.07 10.78
N ARG A 17 -2.09 -3.17 11.61
CA ARG A 17 -1.41 -1.89 11.82
C ARG A 17 -0.30 -2.00 12.86
N ALA A 18 -0.40 -2.97 13.75
CA ALA A 18 0.65 -3.25 14.73
C ALA A 18 1.27 -4.59 14.39
N LEU A 19 2.56 -4.60 14.15
CA LEU A 19 3.30 -5.78 13.70
C LEU A 19 4.47 -6.01 14.65
N LEU A 20 5.00 -7.22 14.64
CA LEU A 20 6.12 -7.58 15.48
C LEU A 20 7.40 -7.61 14.67
N GLU A 21 8.49 -7.20 15.30
CA GLU A 21 9.82 -7.31 14.72
C GLU A 21 10.10 -8.76 14.33
N GLY A 22 10.65 -8.95 13.13
CA GLY A 22 10.92 -10.28 12.61
C GLY A 22 9.82 -10.91 11.80
N ASP A 23 8.60 -10.34 11.87
CA ASP A 23 7.49 -10.86 11.06
C ASP A 23 7.73 -10.59 9.58
N THR A 24 7.18 -11.46 8.73
CA THR A 24 7.15 -11.24 7.29
C THR A 24 5.72 -10.90 6.89
N VAL A 25 5.57 -9.84 6.10
CA VAL A 25 4.25 -9.38 5.69
C VAL A 25 4.25 -9.06 4.21
N LYS A 26 3.06 -9.05 3.64
CA LYS A 26 2.83 -8.61 2.26
C LYS A 26 1.89 -7.44 2.27
N LEU A 27 2.24 -6.41 1.52
CA LEU A 27 1.37 -5.28 1.27
C LEU A 27 0.64 -5.55 -0.05
N ARG A 28 -0.61 -5.16 -0.12
CA ARG A 28 -1.41 -5.33 -1.32
C ARG A 28 -2.05 -4.01 -1.70
N CYS A 29 -1.91 -3.63 -2.95
CA CYS A 29 -2.55 -2.45 -3.50
C CYS A 29 -3.73 -2.90 -4.36
N ARG A 30 -4.95 -2.57 -3.96
CA ARG A 30 -6.16 -3.02 -4.65
C ARG A 30 -6.91 -1.86 -5.26
N GLY A 31 -7.46 -2.09 -6.44
CA GLY A 31 -8.32 -1.13 -7.09
C GLY A 31 -9.75 -1.17 -6.58
N TRP A 32 -10.46 -0.07 -6.77
CA TRP A 32 -11.87 0.05 -6.40
C TRP A 32 -12.70 -0.97 -7.19
N GLN A 33 -13.56 -1.70 -6.50
CA GLN A 33 -14.48 -2.66 -7.10
C GLN A 33 -13.80 -3.62 -8.08
N HIS A 34 -12.61 -4.11 -7.71
CA HIS A 34 -11.85 -5.05 -8.53
C HIS A 34 -11.36 -4.45 -9.86
N THR A 35 -11.30 -3.13 -9.97
CA THR A 35 -10.75 -2.48 -11.14
C THR A 35 -9.28 -2.88 -11.31
N PRO A 36 -8.84 -3.25 -12.53
CA PRO A 36 -7.44 -3.59 -12.74
C PRO A 36 -6.53 -2.41 -12.48
N VAL A 37 -5.38 -2.68 -11.87
CA VAL A 37 -4.39 -1.67 -11.54
C VAL A 37 -3.08 -2.06 -12.20
N ASN A 38 -2.45 -1.12 -12.91
CA ASN A 38 -1.20 -1.33 -13.61
C ASN A 38 -0.12 -0.40 -13.08
N GLY A 39 1.14 -0.83 -13.17
CA GLY A 39 2.26 0.02 -12.79
C GLY A 39 2.28 0.38 -11.32
N VAL A 40 1.87 -0.55 -10.46
CA VAL A 40 1.76 -0.30 -9.03
C VAL A 40 3.14 -0.05 -8.43
N ARG A 41 3.22 1.00 -7.61
CA ARG A 41 4.41 1.31 -6.83
C ARG A 41 4.02 1.49 -5.36
N PHE A 42 4.95 1.15 -4.49
CA PHE A 42 4.74 1.26 -3.05
C PHE A 42 5.68 2.29 -2.46
N TYR A 43 5.25 2.95 -1.40
CA TYR A 43 6.02 3.99 -0.72
C TYR A 43 6.04 3.75 0.78
N HIS A 44 7.13 4.16 1.39
CA HIS A 44 7.30 4.17 2.84
C HIS A 44 7.93 5.50 3.23
N ASP A 45 7.18 6.35 3.94
CA ASP A 45 7.64 7.67 4.40
C ASP A 45 8.25 8.48 3.24
N ASP A 46 7.53 8.59 2.13
CA ASP A 46 7.94 9.32 0.93
C ASP A 46 9.09 8.67 0.16
N LYS A 47 9.54 7.50 0.57
CA LYS A 47 10.55 6.76 -0.17
C LYS A 47 9.89 5.70 -1.03
N SER A 48 10.27 5.65 -2.30
CA SER A 48 9.75 4.63 -3.18
C SER A 48 10.38 3.28 -2.84
N LEU A 49 9.52 2.28 -2.64
CA LEU A 49 9.96 0.91 -2.44
C LEU A 49 10.08 0.15 -3.76
N GLY A 50 9.78 0.83 -4.87
CA GLY A 50 9.80 0.21 -6.18
C GLY A 50 8.49 -0.44 -6.53
N GLY A 51 8.40 -0.94 -7.74
CA GLY A 51 7.21 -1.62 -8.22
C GLY A 51 7.15 -3.06 -7.76
N SER A 52 5.96 -3.61 -7.78
CA SER A 52 5.78 -5.02 -7.48
C SER A 52 6.07 -5.83 -8.74
N PRO A 53 6.99 -6.80 -8.68
CA PRO A 53 7.26 -7.63 -9.85
C PRO A 53 6.11 -8.58 -10.18
N LYS A 54 5.18 -8.77 -9.26
CA LYS A 54 4.06 -9.68 -9.45
C LYS A 54 2.71 -8.95 -9.40
N GLY A 55 2.66 -7.73 -9.89
CA GLY A 55 1.41 -7.00 -9.97
C GLY A 55 1.17 -6.14 -8.74
N THR A 56 0.22 -6.51 -7.88
CA THR A 56 -0.29 -5.62 -6.85
C THR A 56 0.16 -5.97 -5.44
N GLU A 57 1.11 -6.88 -5.29
CA GLU A 57 1.59 -7.28 -3.96
C GLU A 57 3.08 -6.99 -3.80
N LEU A 58 3.46 -6.60 -2.60
CA LEU A 58 4.85 -6.38 -2.25
C LEU A 58 5.16 -7.16 -0.97
N SER A 59 6.17 -8.04 -1.04
CA SER A 59 6.65 -8.75 0.14
C SER A 59 7.74 -7.94 0.81
N LEU A 60 7.61 -7.72 2.10
CA LEU A 60 8.63 -7.02 2.88
C LEU A 60 9.60 -8.05 3.49
N PRO A 61 10.87 -7.67 3.69
CA PRO A 61 11.81 -8.50 4.42
C PRO A 61 11.36 -8.62 5.89
N PRO A 62 11.99 -9.48 6.68
CA PRO A 62 11.66 -9.54 8.10
C PRO A 62 11.70 -8.15 8.72
N LEU A 63 10.64 -7.80 9.44
CA LEU A 63 10.44 -6.44 9.89
C LEU A 63 11.43 -6.04 10.96
N GLN A 64 11.83 -4.77 10.92
CA GLN A 64 12.65 -4.13 11.93
C GLN A 64 11.91 -2.91 12.45
N LEU A 65 12.35 -2.39 13.58
CA LEU A 65 11.69 -1.23 14.17
C LEU A 65 11.65 -0.04 13.22
N ASN A 66 12.68 0.12 12.38
CA ASN A 66 12.71 1.21 11.41
C ASN A 66 11.77 1.02 10.23
N HIS A 67 11.07 -0.10 10.16
CA HIS A 67 10.02 -0.29 9.15
C HIS A 67 8.70 0.38 9.56
N SER A 68 8.60 0.89 10.77
CA SER A 68 7.44 1.67 11.19
C SER A 68 7.33 2.93 10.33
N GLY A 69 6.12 3.39 10.10
CA GLY A 69 5.88 4.60 9.34
C GLY A 69 4.61 4.53 8.54
N ARG A 70 4.50 5.43 7.55
CA ARG A 70 3.34 5.50 6.69
C ARG A 70 3.64 4.83 5.37
N TYR A 71 2.74 3.97 4.97
CA TYR A 71 2.85 3.25 3.71
C TYR A 71 1.72 3.66 2.78
N GLY A 72 2.01 3.66 1.49
CA GLY A 72 1.01 3.93 0.48
C GLY A 72 1.37 3.24 -0.81
N CYS A 73 0.43 3.26 -1.76
CA CYS A 73 0.69 2.75 -3.10
C CYS A 73 0.06 3.68 -4.13
N ASP A 74 0.55 3.61 -5.36
CA ASP A 74 -0.08 4.29 -6.48
C ASP A 74 0.00 3.41 -7.72
N GLY A 75 -0.73 3.80 -8.74
CA GLY A 75 -0.74 3.05 -9.98
C GLY A 75 -1.77 3.60 -10.95
N TRP A 76 -1.87 2.95 -12.12
CA TRP A 76 -2.81 3.33 -13.15
C TRP A 76 -4.11 2.54 -12.97
N VAL A 77 -5.21 3.27 -12.80
CA VAL A 77 -6.55 2.70 -12.70
C VAL A 77 -7.36 3.27 -13.84
N SER A 78 -7.79 2.40 -14.76
CA SER A 78 -8.60 2.81 -15.91
C SER A 78 -8.00 3.99 -16.67
N SER A 79 -6.70 3.92 -16.92
CA SER A 79 -5.92 4.94 -17.66
C SER A 79 -5.72 6.25 -16.89
N GLU A 80 -6.01 6.28 -15.59
CA GLU A 80 -5.75 7.43 -14.75
C GLU A 80 -4.80 7.04 -13.63
N TRP A 81 -3.92 7.96 -13.27
CA TRP A 81 -2.99 7.76 -12.17
C TRP A 81 -3.69 8.06 -10.85
N GLU A 82 -3.69 7.09 -9.94
CA GLU A 82 -4.33 7.24 -8.65
C GLU A 82 -3.36 6.88 -7.53
N GLU A 83 -3.64 7.40 -6.34
CA GLU A 83 -2.85 7.11 -5.15
C GLU A 83 -3.76 6.60 -4.05
N SER A 84 -3.23 5.71 -3.22
CA SER A 84 -3.96 5.24 -2.07
C SER A 84 -3.83 6.22 -0.90
N ALA A 85 -4.74 6.12 0.07
CA ALA A 85 -4.55 6.77 1.34
C ALA A 85 -3.35 6.15 2.06
N LEU A 86 -2.68 6.94 2.89
CA LEU A 86 -1.55 6.44 3.66
C LEU A 86 -2.05 5.60 4.84
N VAL A 87 -1.35 4.52 5.10
CA VAL A 87 -1.65 3.62 6.21
C VAL A 87 -0.46 3.62 7.16
N THR A 88 -0.72 3.94 8.42
CA THR A 88 0.33 3.93 9.43
C THR A 88 0.52 2.51 9.96
N VAL A 89 1.75 2.05 9.95
CA VAL A 89 2.14 0.73 10.46
C VAL A 89 3.18 0.94 11.55
N THR A 90 3.01 0.26 12.67
CA THR A 90 3.95 0.32 13.77
C THR A 90 4.54 -1.08 13.99
N VAL A 91 5.86 -1.16 14.09
CA VAL A 91 6.58 -2.39 14.37
C VAL A 91 7.08 -2.33 15.80
N HIS A 92 6.78 -3.36 16.57
CA HIS A 92 7.15 -3.43 17.98
C HIS A 92 8.25 -4.43 18.25
#